data_0d5d23ed0644e9c57962ab01f9cfe48e
#
_entry.id   0d5d23ed0644e9c57962ab01f9cfe48e
#
_cell.length_a   1.000
_cell.length_b   1.000
_cell.length_c   1.000
_cell.angle_alpha   90.00
_cell.angle_beta   90.00
_cell.angle_gamma   90.00
#
_symmetry.space_group_name_H-M   'P 1'
#
loop_
_entity.id
_entity.type
_entity.pdbx_description
1 polymer ?
#
loop_
_entity_poly.entity_id
_entity_poly.type
_entity_poly.pdbx_seq_one_letter_code
_entity_poly.pdbx_strand_id
1 'polypeptide(L)' 'MAKDVEINYFEVTVKLQEETDAEDRAGNPKIKKWQEKWLVHAKTTEEANKIVQKEYDGTMAEWRIANVKETQILGVLN' A
#
# COMPACT_ATOMS: atom_id res chain seq x y z
N MET A 1 -5.54 31.98 -6.77
CA MET A 1 -5.32 31.30 -6.92
C MET A 1 -4.94 30.43 -6.25
N ALA A 2 -4.95 29.89 -6.06
CA ALA A 2 -4.64 29.13 -5.34
C ALA A 2 -3.90 28.27 -5.34
N LYS A 3 -3.63 27.97 -5.20
CA LYS A 3 -3.07 27.34 -5.07
C LYS A 3 -2.30 26.88 -4.42
N ASP A 4 -1.92 26.87 -4.37
CA ASP A 4 -1.05 26.59 -3.48
C ASP A 4 -1.21 25.42 -2.73
N VAL A 5 -1.90 24.49 -3.12
CA VAL A 5 -2.10 23.28 -2.45
C VAL A 5 -0.91 22.46 -2.61
N GLU A 6 -0.12 22.34 -1.57
CA GLU A 6 1.04 21.56 -1.64
C GLU A 6 0.80 20.15 -1.29
N ILE A 7 -0.43 19.75 -1.13
CA ILE A 7 -0.79 18.37 -0.79
C ILE A 7 -0.97 17.60 -2.07
N ASN A 8 -0.28 16.48 -2.17
CA ASN A 8 -0.34 15.62 -3.33
C ASN A 8 -0.95 14.29 -2.97
N TYR A 9 -1.31 13.53 -3.99
CA TYR A 9 -1.80 12.18 -3.81
C TYR A 9 -0.71 11.22 -4.24
N PHE A 10 -0.56 10.16 -3.46
CA PHE A 10 0.41 9.12 -3.77
C PHE A 10 -0.31 7.79 -3.88
N GLU A 11 0.00 7.05 -4.93
CA GLU A 11 -0.49 5.70 -5.06
C GLU A 11 0.56 4.79 -4.45
N VAL A 12 0.19 4.09 -3.39
CA VAL A 12 1.12 3.22 -2.67
C VAL A 12 0.69 1.79 -2.86
N THR A 13 1.59 0.97 -3.37
CA THR A 13 1.35 -0.45 -3.56
C THR A 13 2.03 -1.21 -2.44
N VAL A 14 1.26 -2.01 -1.73
CA VAL A 14 1.76 -2.84 -0.64
C VAL A 14 1.63 -4.29 -1.07
N LYS A 15 2.70 -5.04 -0.95
CA LYS A 15 2.69 -6.48 -1.22
C LYS A 15 2.65 -7.22 0.09
N LEU A 16 1.78 -8.20 0.16
CA LEU A 16 1.56 -8.98 1.37
C LEU A 16 1.68 -10.46 1.05
N GLN A 17 2.05 -11.21 2.07
CA GLN A 17 2.06 -12.66 1.95
C GLN A 17 1.84 -13.28 3.32
N GLU A 18 1.28 -14.48 3.31
CA GLU A 18 1.12 -15.24 4.54
C GLU A 18 1.07 -16.73 4.21
N GLU A 19 1.49 -17.55 5.17
CA GLU A 19 1.37 -18.98 5.02
C GLU A 19 -0.06 -19.38 5.26
N THR A 20 -0.53 -20.36 4.49
CA THR A 20 -1.87 -20.88 4.65
C THR A 20 -1.80 -22.27 5.28
N ASP A 21 -2.97 -22.80 5.68
CA ASP A 21 -3.02 -24.15 6.22
C ASP A 21 -2.92 -25.21 5.13
N ALA A 22 -3.01 -24.81 3.87
CA ALA A 22 -2.88 -25.73 2.76
C ALA A 22 -1.42 -26.09 2.53
N GLU A 23 -1.17 -27.31 2.03
CA GLU A 23 0.18 -27.75 1.73
C GLU A 23 0.29 -28.09 0.25
N ASP A 24 1.49 -27.93 -0.30
CA ASP A 24 1.74 -28.34 -1.67
C ASP A 24 2.05 -29.83 -1.69
N ARG A 25 2.40 -30.38 -2.86
CA ARG A 25 2.68 -31.80 -3.00
C ARG A 25 3.87 -32.28 -2.21
N ALA A 26 4.80 -31.37 -1.92
CA ALA A 26 6.00 -31.70 -1.18
C ALA A 26 5.80 -31.55 0.33
N GLY A 27 4.60 -31.16 0.77
CA GLY A 27 4.31 -31.00 2.20
C GLY A 27 4.70 -29.64 2.74
N ASN A 28 5.06 -28.69 1.90
CA ASN A 28 5.40 -27.36 2.34
C ASN A 28 4.15 -26.49 2.38
N PRO A 29 4.07 -25.55 3.34
CA PRO A 29 2.92 -24.66 3.40
C PRO A 29 2.83 -23.83 2.12
N LYS A 30 1.61 -23.67 1.63
CA LYS A 30 1.38 -22.79 0.50
C LYS A 30 1.37 -21.36 1.00
N ILE A 31 2.01 -20.48 0.25
CA ILE A 31 2.06 -19.08 0.59
C ILE A 31 1.08 -18.34 -0.28
N LYS A 32 0.19 -17.59 0.37
CA LYS A 32 -0.75 -16.73 -0.32
C LYS A 32 -0.11 -15.36 -0.47
N LYS A 33 -0.10 -14.85 -1.68
CA LYS A 33 0.47 -13.54 -1.98
C LYS A 33 -0.59 -12.68 -2.63
N TRP A 34 -0.64 -11.41 -2.24
CA TRP A 34 -1.56 -10.45 -2.86
C TRP A 34 -0.99 -9.07 -2.71
N GLN A 35 -1.63 -8.11 -3.34
CA GLN A 35 -1.21 -6.72 -3.20
C GLN A 35 -2.44 -5.84 -2.99
N GLU A 36 -2.20 -4.74 -2.31
CA GLU A 36 -3.22 -3.74 -2.05
C GLU A 36 -2.67 -2.41 -2.48
N LYS A 37 -3.54 -1.57 -3.04
CA LYS A 37 -3.15 -0.24 -3.47
C LYS A 37 -3.96 0.79 -2.71
N TRP A 38 -3.27 1.82 -2.28
CA TRP A 38 -3.91 2.90 -1.53
C TRP A 38 -3.64 4.22 -2.21
N LEU A 39 -4.63 5.08 -2.17
CA LEU A 39 -4.45 6.47 -2.57
C LEU A 39 -4.28 7.26 -1.28
N VAL A 40 -3.11 7.84 -1.09
CA VAL A 40 -2.75 8.50 0.14
C VAL A 40 -2.61 10.01 -0.12
N HIS A 41 -3.26 10.79 0.73
CA HIS A 41 -3.22 12.24 0.66
C HIS A 41 -2.11 12.71 1.58
N ALA A 42 -1.00 13.17 1.03
CA ALA A 42 0.17 13.53 1.81
C ALA A 42 0.98 14.60 1.09
N LYS A 43 1.88 15.23 1.80
CA LYS A 43 2.73 16.27 1.24
C LYS A 43 3.99 15.70 0.63
N THR A 44 4.50 14.63 1.19
CA THR A 44 5.74 14.04 0.74
C THR A 44 5.62 12.53 0.68
N THR A 45 6.56 11.92 -0.03
CA THR A 45 6.66 10.46 -0.09
C THR A 45 6.85 9.86 1.30
N GLU A 46 7.67 10.50 2.13
CA GLU A 46 7.89 10.00 3.49
C GLU A 46 6.62 10.01 4.31
N GLU A 47 5.83 11.07 4.19
CA GLU A 47 4.57 11.16 4.91
C GLU A 47 3.60 10.08 4.42
N ALA A 48 3.54 9.86 3.10
CA ALA A 48 2.70 8.81 2.53
C ALA A 48 3.11 7.44 3.07
N ASN A 49 4.41 7.17 3.13
CA ASN A 49 4.91 5.91 3.67
C ASN A 49 4.52 5.73 5.12
N LYS A 50 4.64 6.77 5.93
CA LYS A 50 4.28 6.69 7.35
C LYS A 50 2.81 6.41 7.56
N ILE A 51 1.96 7.02 6.74
CA ILE A 51 0.53 6.78 6.82
C ILE A 51 0.21 5.33 6.53
N VAL A 52 0.81 4.79 5.46
CA VAL A 52 0.58 3.40 5.08
C VAL A 52 1.16 2.44 6.11
N GLN A 53 2.37 2.72 6.61
CA GLN A 53 2.97 1.87 7.64
C GLN A 53 2.08 1.78 8.87
N LYS A 54 1.46 2.88 9.24
CA LYS A 54 0.57 2.89 10.39
C LYS A 54 -0.68 2.06 10.14
N GLU A 55 -1.16 2.05 8.91
CA GLU A 55 -2.32 1.27 8.53
C GLU A 55 -2.05 -0.23 8.67
N TYR A 56 -0.82 -0.67 8.39
CA TYR A 56 -0.46 -2.08 8.46
C TYR A 56 0.20 -2.47 9.78
N ASP A 57 0.35 -1.54 10.70
CA ASP A 57 0.93 -1.83 11.99
C ASP A 57 0.05 -2.86 12.72
N GLY A 58 0.66 -3.94 13.18
CA GLY A 58 -0.09 -5.02 13.83
C GLY A 58 -0.67 -6.05 12.89
N THR A 59 -0.48 -5.89 11.58
CA THR A 59 -0.94 -6.87 10.61
C THR A 59 -0.17 -8.18 10.77
N MET A 60 -0.89 -9.29 10.79
CA MET A 60 -0.27 -10.61 10.98
C MET A 60 0.50 -11.08 9.75
N ALA A 61 0.08 -10.68 8.57
CA ALA A 61 0.76 -11.06 7.35
C ALA A 61 2.07 -10.28 7.20
N GLU A 62 3.01 -10.86 6.48
CA GLU A 62 4.21 -10.12 6.11
C GLU A 62 3.83 -9.11 5.03
N TRP A 63 4.31 -7.90 5.17
CA TRP A 63 3.98 -6.86 4.20
C TRP A 63 5.18 -5.97 3.94
N ARG A 64 5.18 -5.35 2.77
CA ARG A 64 6.18 -4.35 2.44
C ARG A 64 5.62 -3.37 1.42
N ILE A 65 6.12 -2.16 1.46
CA ILE A 65 5.76 -1.16 0.47
C ILE A 65 6.63 -1.43 -0.76
N ALA A 66 5.95 -1.77 -1.84
CA ALA A 66 6.64 -2.14 -3.08
C ALA A 66 6.85 -0.96 -4.01
N ASN A 67 5.96 0.01 -3.95
CA ASN A 67 6.04 1.15 -4.87
C ASN A 67 5.27 2.33 -4.28
N VAL A 68 5.80 3.52 -4.50
CA VAL A 68 5.13 4.77 -4.13
C VAL A 68 5.24 5.67 -5.34
N LYS A 69 4.10 6.10 -5.85
CA LYS A 69 4.07 6.93 -7.05
C LYS A 69 3.22 8.15 -6.80
N GLU A 70 3.79 9.32 -7.05
CA GLU A 70 3.02 10.54 -6.95
C GLU A 70 2.06 10.62 -8.13
N THR A 71 0.84 11.05 -7.86
CA THR A 71 -0.16 11.16 -8.90
C THR A 71 -0.99 12.41 -8.65
N GLN A 72 -1.51 12.97 -9.73
CA GLN A 72 -2.38 14.13 -9.63
C GLN A 72 -3.82 13.69 -9.78
N ILE A 73 -4.62 14.13 -8.84
CA ILE A 73 -6.05 13.86 -8.89
C ILE A 73 -6.74 15.19 -9.10
N LEU A 74 -7.38 15.36 -10.24
CA LEU A 74 -8.11 16.59 -10.53
C LEU A 74 -9.50 16.56 -9.93
N GLY A 75 -10.03 15.39 -9.72
CA GLY A 75 -11.35 15.22 -9.14
C GLY A 75 -11.85 13.82 -9.34
N VAL A 76 -13.01 13.55 -8.79
CA VAL A 76 -13.64 12.23 -8.93
C VAL A 76 -14.88 12.40 -9.80
N LEU A 77 -14.95 11.63 -10.86
CA LEU A 77 -16.11 11.64 -11.75
C LEU A 77 -16.97 10.41 -11.48
N ASN A 78 -18.27 10.63 -11.42
CA ASN A 78 -19.19 9.52 -11.18
C ASN A 78 -20.00 9.23 -12.42
#